data_62c6f953e042953f303c9ed2423be532
#
_entry.id   62c6f953e042953f303c9ed2423be532
#
_cell.length_a   1.000
_cell.length_b   1.000
_cell.length_c   1.000
_cell.angle_alpha   90.00
_cell.angle_beta   90.00
_cell.angle_gamma   90.00
#
_symmetry.space_group_name_H-M   'P 1'
#
loop_
_entity.id
_entity.type
_entity.pdbx_description
1 polymer ?
#
loop_
_entity_poly.entity_id
_entity_poly.type
_entity_poly.pdbx_seq_one_letter_code
_entity_poly.pdbx_strand_id
1 'polypeptide(L)'
;AAGALVGCMTANANLTVGTEFAYSGSVTGAQNAGGLVGSTAAGAQINLNENYTVSGSITSGNGNAGGLIGLAENNPVNLKEEKKVSVTNATLSANGTSGAVGGLFGFNTISQGNLSLDLARYSVDGVTITSGKYAGGVFGVLQNGAESDGTHTFLMEAGGSGNNGNVSSTGNGVENYGG
;
A
#
# COMPACT_ATOMS: atom_id res chain seq x y z
N ALA A 1 13.58 4.19 0.77
CA ALA A 1 12.23 4.11 0.21
C ALA A 1 12.19 4.80 -1.17
N ALA A 2 11.26 4.40 -2.03
CA ALA A 2 10.98 5.04 -3.30
C ALA A 2 9.48 5.13 -3.53
N GLY A 3 9.01 6.21 -4.13
CA GLY A 3 7.63 6.42 -4.56
C GLY A 3 7.60 7.23 -5.84
N ALA A 4 6.53 7.10 -6.63
CA ALA A 4 6.42 7.88 -7.88
C ALA A 4 6.38 9.39 -7.62
N LEU A 5 5.82 9.83 -6.50
CA LEU A 5 5.84 11.24 -6.07
C LEU A 5 6.83 11.48 -4.93
N VAL A 6 6.79 10.66 -3.88
CA VAL A 6 7.58 10.91 -2.66
C VAL A 6 8.24 9.62 -2.18
N GLY A 7 9.57 9.62 -1.98
CA GLY A 7 10.28 8.48 -1.42
C GLY A 7 9.91 8.21 0.04
N CYS A 8 9.93 9.26 0.88
CA CYS A 8 9.63 9.15 2.30
C CYS A 8 8.94 10.42 2.82
N MET A 9 7.87 10.24 3.57
CA MET A 9 7.23 11.31 4.33
C MET A 9 7.59 11.17 5.81
N THR A 10 8.20 12.21 6.37
CA THR A 10 8.52 12.28 7.80
C THR A 10 7.27 12.55 8.64
N ALA A 11 7.41 12.46 9.96
CA ALA A 11 6.32 12.70 10.88
C ALA A 11 5.64 14.07 10.63
N ASN A 12 4.31 14.07 10.65
CA ASN A 12 3.45 15.24 10.44
C ASN A 12 3.63 15.94 9.07
N ALA A 13 4.28 15.29 8.10
CA ALA A 13 4.37 15.81 6.74
C ALA A 13 2.99 15.75 6.05
N ASN A 14 2.71 16.73 5.18
CA ASN A 14 1.46 16.81 4.42
C ASN A 14 1.76 16.85 2.92
N LEU A 15 1.14 15.94 2.17
CA LEU A 15 1.16 15.90 0.71
C LEU A 15 -0.26 16.12 0.20
N THR A 16 -0.45 17.10 -0.67
CA THR A 16 -1.73 17.30 -1.37
C THR A 16 -1.54 17.09 -2.87
N VAL A 17 -2.30 16.17 -3.45
CA VAL A 17 -2.37 15.95 -4.89
C VAL A 17 -3.67 16.56 -5.40
N GLY A 18 -3.57 17.71 -6.05
CA GLY A 18 -4.70 18.52 -6.48
C GLY A 18 -5.11 18.32 -7.93
N THR A 19 -4.42 17.46 -8.66
CA THR A 19 -4.70 17.14 -10.07
C THR A 19 -4.83 15.64 -10.24
N GLU A 20 -5.55 15.20 -11.28
CA GLU A 20 -5.57 13.80 -11.67
C GLU A 20 -4.14 13.31 -11.93
N PHE A 21 -3.81 12.15 -11.41
CA PHE A 21 -2.47 11.58 -11.52
C PHE A 21 -2.54 10.13 -11.99
N ALA A 22 -1.88 9.87 -13.11
CA ALA A 22 -1.71 8.53 -13.64
C ALA A 22 -0.22 8.20 -13.75
N TYR A 23 0.20 7.09 -13.16
CA TYR A 23 1.58 6.61 -13.21
C TYR A 23 1.65 5.23 -13.82
N SER A 24 2.52 5.05 -14.82
CA SER A 24 2.70 3.77 -15.54
C SER A 24 4.15 3.31 -15.64
N GLY A 25 5.04 3.90 -14.85
CA GLY A 25 6.47 3.61 -14.87
C GLY A 25 6.93 2.51 -13.93
N SER A 26 8.21 2.54 -13.59
CA SER A 26 8.81 1.64 -12.61
C SER A 26 9.29 2.39 -11.39
N VAL A 27 8.91 1.89 -10.21
CA VAL A 27 9.42 2.36 -8.92
C VAL A 27 10.24 1.24 -8.29
N THR A 28 11.50 1.51 -7.97
CA THR A 28 12.37 0.54 -7.28
C THR A 28 12.94 1.16 -6.03
N GLY A 29 12.62 0.57 -4.88
CA GLY A 29 13.13 0.96 -3.58
C GLY A 29 14.00 -0.13 -2.96
N ALA A 30 15.10 0.23 -2.30
CA ALA A 30 15.95 -0.75 -1.62
C ALA A 30 15.21 -1.45 -0.45
N GLN A 31 14.35 -0.71 0.28
CA GLN A 31 13.57 -1.25 1.39
C GLN A 31 12.06 -1.15 1.15
N ASN A 32 11.54 0.05 0.86
CA ASN A 32 10.11 0.24 0.65
C ASN A 32 9.87 0.90 -0.70
N ALA A 33 8.85 0.43 -1.42
CA ALA A 33 8.43 0.97 -2.69
C ALA A 33 6.90 1.14 -2.73
N GLY A 34 6.44 2.30 -3.21
CA GLY A 34 5.01 2.57 -3.37
C GLY A 34 4.71 3.31 -4.66
N GLY A 35 3.57 3.04 -5.25
CA GLY A 35 3.14 3.72 -6.47
C GLY A 35 2.90 5.22 -6.28
N LEU A 36 2.68 5.67 -5.06
CA LEU A 36 2.61 7.09 -4.69
C LEU A 36 3.75 7.45 -3.75
N VAL A 37 3.82 6.79 -2.59
CA VAL A 37 4.78 7.08 -1.52
C VAL A 37 5.49 5.80 -1.08
N GLY A 38 6.81 5.84 -0.99
CA GLY A 38 7.60 4.69 -0.54
C GLY A 38 7.37 4.35 0.93
N SER A 39 7.39 5.36 1.81
CA SER A 39 7.08 5.20 3.23
C SER A 39 6.51 6.46 3.87
N THR A 40 5.67 6.28 4.88
CA THR A 40 5.15 7.36 5.73
C THR A 40 5.46 7.08 7.19
N ALA A 41 5.73 8.13 7.97
CA ALA A 41 5.85 8.07 9.43
C ALA A 41 4.58 8.60 10.11
N ALA A 42 4.51 8.47 11.43
CA ALA A 42 3.37 8.88 12.24
C ALA A 42 2.90 10.31 11.97
N GLY A 43 1.59 10.49 11.86
CA GLY A 43 0.96 11.79 11.62
C GLY A 43 1.13 12.35 10.20
N ALA A 44 1.81 11.65 9.30
CA ALA A 44 1.85 12.04 7.89
C ALA A 44 0.45 11.96 7.27
N GLN A 45 0.14 12.93 6.38
CA GLN A 45 -1.16 13.03 5.71
C GLN A 45 -0.98 13.12 4.20
N ILE A 46 -1.78 12.36 3.46
CA ILE A 46 -1.84 12.38 2.00
C ILE A 46 -3.26 12.73 1.59
N ASN A 47 -3.46 13.89 1.01
CA ASN A 47 -4.76 14.36 0.56
C ASN A 47 -4.86 14.18 -0.97
N LEU A 48 -5.67 13.22 -1.41
CA LEU A 48 -5.95 12.97 -2.82
C LEU A 48 -7.26 13.66 -3.21
N ASN A 49 -7.16 14.80 -3.87
CA ASN A 49 -8.31 15.63 -4.27
C ASN A 49 -8.87 15.25 -5.63
N GLU A 50 -8.18 14.38 -6.37
CA GLU A 50 -8.56 13.86 -7.68
C GLU A 50 -8.33 12.36 -7.78
N ASN A 51 -8.72 11.75 -8.89
CA ASN A 51 -8.48 10.33 -9.12
C ASN A 51 -6.98 10.04 -9.22
N TYR A 52 -6.60 8.89 -8.68
CA TYR A 52 -5.24 8.41 -8.70
C TYR A 52 -5.18 7.01 -9.32
N THR A 53 -4.38 6.84 -10.36
CA THR A 53 -4.20 5.56 -11.04
C THR A 53 -2.73 5.16 -11.07
N VAL A 54 -2.45 3.92 -10.72
CA VAL A 54 -1.12 3.32 -10.81
C VAL A 54 -1.18 2.06 -11.65
N SER A 55 -0.22 1.95 -12.56
CA SER A 55 0.09 0.74 -13.31
C SER A 55 1.61 0.58 -13.41
N GLY A 56 2.10 -0.47 -14.05
CA GLY A 56 3.53 -0.69 -14.23
C GLY A 56 4.17 -1.52 -13.12
N SER A 57 5.44 -1.26 -12.78
CA SER A 57 6.20 -2.12 -11.87
C SER A 57 6.60 -1.39 -10.58
N ILE A 58 6.33 -2.01 -9.44
CA ILE A 58 6.73 -1.49 -8.13
C ILE A 58 7.50 -2.59 -7.40
N THR A 59 8.79 -2.38 -7.18
CA THR A 59 9.68 -3.39 -6.63
C THR A 59 10.41 -2.88 -5.40
N SER A 60 10.33 -3.65 -4.31
CA SER A 60 11.18 -3.48 -3.13
C SER A 60 12.32 -4.50 -3.14
N GLY A 61 13.52 -4.07 -2.79
CA GLY A 61 14.68 -4.95 -2.65
C GLY A 61 14.57 -5.88 -1.44
N ASN A 62 14.38 -5.33 -0.25
CA ASN A 62 14.37 -6.10 1.00
C ASN A 62 13.24 -5.74 1.98
N GLY A 63 12.28 -4.94 1.57
CA GLY A 63 11.20 -4.49 2.44
C GLY A 63 9.85 -4.61 1.75
N ASN A 64 9.02 -3.59 1.84
CA ASN A 64 7.61 -3.68 1.51
C ASN A 64 7.31 -3.00 0.17
N ALA A 65 6.38 -3.56 -0.59
CA ALA A 65 5.87 -2.95 -1.81
C ALA A 65 4.35 -2.81 -1.77
N GLY A 66 3.84 -1.66 -2.17
CA GLY A 66 2.41 -1.38 -2.26
C GLY A 66 2.06 -0.59 -3.50
N GLY A 67 0.91 -0.88 -4.10
CA GLY A 67 0.43 -0.12 -5.26
C GLY A 67 0.24 1.36 -4.95
N LEU A 68 -0.04 1.71 -3.71
CA LEU A 68 -0.14 3.08 -3.23
C LEU A 68 1.03 3.43 -2.31
N ILE A 69 1.21 2.70 -1.20
CA ILE A 69 2.24 2.96 -0.20
C ILE A 69 2.99 1.68 0.17
N GLY A 70 4.32 1.71 0.16
CA GLY A 70 5.15 0.58 0.55
C GLY A 70 5.07 0.26 2.04
N LEU A 71 5.29 1.28 2.88
CA LEU A 71 5.17 1.22 4.34
C LEU A 71 4.34 2.39 4.85
N ALA A 72 3.24 2.10 5.52
CA ALA A 72 2.38 3.12 6.11
C ALA A 72 2.30 2.97 7.63
N GLU A 73 2.24 4.10 8.34
CA GLU A 73 1.90 4.16 9.75
C GLU A 73 0.54 4.88 9.88
N ASN A 74 -0.44 4.19 10.47
CA ASN A 74 -1.84 4.53 10.40
C ASN A 74 -2.31 4.65 8.94
N ASN A 75 -3.54 4.97 8.64
CA ASN A 75 -3.91 5.26 7.26
C ASN A 75 -3.68 6.75 6.97
N PRO A 76 -2.58 7.12 6.29
CA PRO A 76 -2.31 8.54 6.01
C PRO A 76 -3.16 9.11 4.87
N VAL A 77 -3.97 8.27 4.18
CA VAL A 77 -4.65 8.67 2.95
C VAL A 77 -6.05 9.21 3.22
N ASN A 78 -6.25 10.48 2.89
CA ASN A 78 -7.53 11.15 2.86
C ASN A 78 -7.95 11.29 1.38
N LEU A 79 -8.90 10.49 0.95
CA LEU A 79 -9.45 10.55 -0.40
C LEU A 79 -10.68 11.46 -0.40
N LYS A 80 -10.65 12.49 -1.25
CA LYS A 80 -11.79 13.39 -1.42
C LYS A 80 -13.02 12.62 -1.88
N GLU A 81 -14.20 13.04 -1.46
CA GLU A 81 -15.48 12.46 -1.83
C GLU A 81 -15.61 12.26 -3.35
N GLU A 82 -16.21 11.16 -3.77
CA GLU A 82 -16.38 10.73 -5.16
C GLU A 82 -15.11 10.40 -5.95
N LYS A 83 -13.92 10.62 -5.38
CA LYS A 83 -12.65 10.29 -6.04
C LYS A 83 -12.24 8.83 -5.79
N LYS A 84 -11.41 8.30 -6.69
CA LYS A 84 -10.99 6.89 -6.68
C LYS A 84 -9.48 6.74 -6.76
N VAL A 85 -9.01 5.70 -6.11
CA VAL A 85 -7.66 5.16 -6.26
C VAL A 85 -7.76 3.83 -6.99
N SER A 86 -7.01 3.68 -8.06
CA SER A 86 -7.00 2.45 -8.87
C SER A 86 -5.56 1.97 -9.08
N VAL A 87 -5.29 0.74 -8.70
CA VAL A 87 -4.06 0.02 -9.06
C VAL A 87 -4.42 -1.04 -10.06
N THR A 88 -3.97 -0.87 -11.30
CA THR A 88 -4.43 -1.71 -12.42
C THR A 88 -3.28 -2.19 -13.28
N ASN A 89 -3.33 -3.47 -13.71
CA ASN A 89 -2.32 -4.04 -14.60
C ASN A 89 -0.89 -3.81 -14.12
N ALA A 90 -0.67 -3.88 -12.80
CA ALA A 90 0.62 -3.62 -12.17
C ALA A 90 1.31 -4.91 -11.75
N THR A 91 2.64 -4.86 -11.66
CA THR A 91 3.46 -5.91 -11.05
C THR A 91 4.08 -5.37 -9.78
N LEU A 92 3.70 -5.93 -8.64
CA LEU A 92 4.18 -5.56 -7.32
C LEU A 92 5.04 -6.68 -6.76
N SER A 93 6.27 -6.37 -6.35
CA SER A 93 7.18 -7.39 -5.83
C SER A 93 8.07 -6.92 -4.70
N ALA A 94 8.39 -7.85 -3.80
CA ALA A 94 9.45 -7.71 -2.82
C ALA A 94 10.43 -8.88 -2.98
N ASN A 95 11.68 -8.58 -3.30
CA ASN A 95 12.70 -9.59 -3.60
C ASN A 95 13.34 -10.18 -2.33
N GLY A 96 13.18 -9.54 -1.19
CA GLY A 96 13.72 -10.00 0.09
C GLY A 96 12.85 -11.05 0.76
N THR A 97 13.46 -11.83 1.67
CA THR A 97 12.78 -12.91 2.44
C THR A 97 11.85 -12.40 3.54
N SER A 98 11.84 -11.11 3.81
CA SER A 98 11.06 -10.48 4.90
C SER A 98 9.99 -9.51 4.42
N GLY A 99 9.88 -9.29 3.11
CA GLY A 99 9.04 -8.27 2.54
C GLY A 99 7.55 -8.60 2.57
N ALA A 100 6.74 -7.56 2.67
CA ALA A 100 5.30 -7.63 2.51
C ALA A 100 4.85 -6.88 1.25
N VAL A 101 3.97 -7.49 0.47
CA VAL A 101 3.45 -6.88 -0.77
C VAL A 101 1.93 -6.88 -0.75
N GLY A 102 1.35 -5.71 -0.89
CA GLY A 102 -0.10 -5.52 -0.98
C GLY A 102 -0.51 -4.71 -2.19
N GLY A 103 -1.71 -4.98 -2.70
CA GLY A 103 -2.25 -4.25 -3.85
C GLY A 103 -2.35 -2.75 -3.63
N LEU A 104 -2.63 -2.31 -2.40
CA LEU A 104 -2.60 -0.90 -2.01
C LEU A 104 -1.44 -0.61 -1.06
N PHE A 105 -1.33 -1.35 0.04
CA PHE A 105 -0.35 -1.12 1.11
C PHE A 105 0.52 -2.36 1.29
N GLY A 106 1.84 -2.21 1.19
CA GLY A 106 2.77 -3.30 1.46
C GLY A 106 2.70 -3.71 2.93
N PHE A 107 2.94 -2.78 3.81
CA PHE A 107 2.87 -2.96 5.26
C PHE A 107 2.18 -1.76 5.89
N ASN A 108 1.18 -2.00 6.73
CA ASN A 108 0.51 -0.94 7.47
C ASN A 108 0.44 -1.26 8.97
N THR A 109 0.88 -0.31 9.79
CA THR A 109 0.70 -0.37 11.24
C THR A 109 -0.42 0.55 11.67
N ILE A 110 -1.23 0.11 12.65
CA ILE A 110 -2.26 0.93 13.29
C ILE A 110 -1.80 1.17 14.73
N SER A 111 -1.37 2.39 15.03
CA SER A 111 -0.93 2.77 16.38
C SER A 111 -1.99 3.56 17.12
N GLN A 112 -2.91 4.19 16.41
CA GLN A 112 -3.99 5.01 16.98
C GLN A 112 -5.28 4.90 16.16
N GLY A 113 -6.41 4.87 16.84
CA GLY A 113 -7.73 4.85 16.22
C GLY A 113 -8.06 3.58 15.45
N ASN A 114 -9.03 3.64 14.57
CA ASN A 114 -9.46 2.54 13.72
C ASN A 114 -9.12 2.85 12.26
N LEU A 115 -8.78 1.82 11.49
CA LEU A 115 -8.60 1.93 10.06
C LEU A 115 -9.91 1.61 9.35
N SER A 116 -10.42 2.54 8.56
CA SER A 116 -11.56 2.34 7.66
C SER A 116 -11.12 2.55 6.21
N LEU A 117 -11.50 1.63 5.34
CA LEU A 117 -11.22 1.69 3.91
C LEU A 117 -12.50 1.39 3.12
N ASP A 118 -13.01 2.40 2.42
CA ASP A 118 -14.15 2.26 1.51
C ASP A 118 -13.68 1.66 0.18
N LEU A 119 -13.84 0.35 0.02
CA LEU A 119 -13.42 -0.38 -1.17
C LEU A 119 -14.21 -0.02 -2.45
N ALA A 120 -15.31 0.71 -2.34
CA ALA A 120 -15.98 1.26 -3.53
C ALA A 120 -15.11 2.32 -4.23
N ARG A 121 -14.17 2.92 -3.49
CA ARG A 121 -13.28 3.96 -3.98
C ARG A 121 -11.83 3.52 -4.17
N TYR A 122 -11.49 2.31 -3.70
CA TYR A 122 -10.16 1.72 -3.88
C TYR A 122 -10.29 0.43 -4.68
N SER A 123 -9.65 0.36 -5.84
CA SER A 123 -9.66 -0.83 -6.68
C SER A 123 -8.26 -1.36 -6.92
N VAL A 124 -8.15 -2.68 -6.91
CA VAL A 124 -6.95 -3.43 -7.31
C VAL A 124 -7.38 -4.44 -8.34
N ASP A 125 -6.96 -4.30 -9.59
CA ASP A 125 -7.43 -5.13 -10.69
C ASP A 125 -6.32 -5.48 -11.68
N GLY A 126 -6.26 -6.75 -12.11
CA GLY A 126 -5.23 -7.24 -13.02
C GLY A 126 -3.79 -7.16 -12.47
N VAL A 127 -3.62 -7.13 -11.14
CA VAL A 127 -2.33 -6.93 -10.49
C VAL A 127 -1.68 -8.27 -10.16
N THR A 128 -0.40 -8.41 -10.51
CA THR A 128 0.44 -9.53 -10.08
C THR A 128 1.22 -9.13 -8.85
N ILE A 129 1.02 -9.86 -7.76
CA ILE A 129 1.64 -9.60 -6.44
C ILE A 129 2.53 -10.79 -6.08
N THR A 130 3.81 -10.54 -5.83
CA THR A 130 4.79 -11.56 -5.44
C THR A 130 5.63 -11.10 -4.27
N SER A 131 5.68 -11.90 -3.21
CA SER A 131 6.47 -11.60 -2.01
C SER A 131 7.27 -12.81 -1.54
N GLY A 132 8.39 -12.54 -0.88
CA GLY A 132 9.16 -13.54 -0.17
C GLY A 132 8.52 -14.01 1.14
N LYS A 133 7.57 -13.24 1.72
CA LYS A 133 6.94 -13.61 2.99
C LYS A 133 5.43 -13.39 3.03
N TYR A 134 4.97 -12.14 2.85
CA TYR A 134 3.55 -11.81 2.99
C TYR A 134 3.02 -11.19 1.71
N ALA A 135 1.93 -11.72 1.17
CA ALA A 135 1.26 -11.21 -0.01
C ALA A 135 -0.24 -11.10 0.22
N GLY A 136 -0.85 -10.00 -0.14
CA GLY A 136 -2.29 -9.77 -0.01
C GLY A 136 -2.84 -8.85 -1.10
N GLY A 137 -4.10 -9.06 -1.49
CA GLY A 137 -4.74 -8.28 -2.54
C GLY A 137 -4.88 -6.79 -2.21
N VAL A 138 -5.01 -6.44 -0.93
CA VAL A 138 -5.11 -5.04 -0.45
C VAL A 138 -3.91 -4.69 0.42
N PHE A 139 -3.68 -5.45 1.50
CA PHE A 139 -2.55 -5.31 2.42
C PHE A 139 -1.66 -6.53 2.33
N GLY A 140 -0.35 -6.34 2.28
CA GLY A 140 0.62 -7.41 2.52
C GLY A 140 0.64 -7.79 4.01
N VAL A 141 0.72 -6.79 4.87
CA VAL A 141 0.58 -6.93 6.34
C VAL A 141 -0.22 -5.77 6.90
N LEU A 142 -1.12 -6.10 7.81
CA LEU A 142 -1.84 -5.15 8.65
C LEU A 142 -1.65 -5.58 10.11
N GLN A 143 -1.10 -4.72 10.94
CA GLN A 143 -0.84 -5.04 12.35
C GLN A 143 -1.05 -3.84 13.27
N ASN A 144 -1.24 -4.11 14.56
CA ASN A 144 -1.17 -3.09 15.60
C ASN A 144 0.27 -2.62 15.78
N GLY A 145 0.47 -1.32 15.91
CA GLY A 145 1.76 -0.73 16.25
C GLY A 145 2.21 -1.12 17.66
N ALA A 146 3.53 -1.01 17.92
CA ALA A 146 4.12 -1.34 19.22
C ALA A 146 3.62 -0.43 20.37
N GLU A 147 3.21 0.80 20.04
CA GLU A 147 2.65 1.80 20.97
C GLU A 147 1.12 1.88 20.85
N SER A 148 0.48 0.79 20.46
CA SER A 148 -0.97 0.72 20.32
C SER A 148 -1.66 0.95 21.65
N ASP A 149 -2.68 1.80 21.67
CA ASP A 149 -3.53 2.10 22.82
C ASP A 149 -4.61 1.02 23.08
N GLY A 150 -4.53 -0.10 22.39
CA GLY A 150 -5.46 -1.23 22.58
C GLY A 150 -5.76 -2.02 21.31
N THR A 151 -6.97 -2.55 21.23
CA THR A 151 -7.47 -3.27 20.07
C THR A 151 -8.01 -2.27 19.03
N HIS A 152 -7.46 -2.32 17.84
CA HIS A 152 -7.92 -1.50 16.72
C HIS A 152 -8.79 -2.32 15.78
N THR A 153 -9.84 -1.70 15.28
CA THR A 153 -10.73 -2.32 14.30
C THR A 153 -10.33 -1.90 12.90
N PHE A 154 -10.18 -2.87 12.03
CA PHE A 154 -10.11 -2.66 10.60
C PHE A 154 -11.50 -2.88 9.99
N LEU A 155 -12.08 -1.85 9.40
CA LEU A 155 -13.37 -1.90 8.74
C LEU A 155 -13.17 -1.77 7.22
N MET A 156 -13.53 -2.81 6.48
CA MET A 156 -13.69 -2.75 5.04
C MET A 156 -15.17 -2.52 4.71
N GLU A 157 -15.50 -1.37 4.17
CA GLU A 157 -16.85 -1.07 3.72
C GLU A 157 -17.10 -1.68 2.33
N ALA A 158 -18.32 -2.12 2.10
CA ALA A 158 -18.70 -2.90 0.93
C ALA A 158 -18.60 -2.12 -0.39
N GLY A 159 -18.32 -2.80 -1.49
CA GLY A 159 -18.49 -2.31 -2.86
C GLY A 159 -17.22 -2.24 -3.72
N GLY A 160 -16.07 -2.70 -3.22
CA GLY A 160 -14.85 -2.80 -4.03
C GLY A 160 -14.80 -4.04 -4.91
N SER A 161 -14.12 -3.95 -6.06
CA SER A 161 -13.73 -5.13 -6.84
C SER A 161 -12.44 -5.71 -6.28
N GLY A 162 -12.40 -7.02 -6.12
CA GLY A 162 -11.19 -7.75 -5.75
C GLY A 162 -10.15 -7.75 -6.86
N ASN A 163 -8.95 -8.23 -6.53
CA ASN A 163 -7.87 -8.40 -7.49
C ASN A 163 -8.18 -9.58 -8.44
N ASN A 164 -8.27 -9.32 -9.75
CA ASN A 164 -8.36 -10.34 -10.79
C ASN A 164 -6.99 -10.86 -11.25
N GLY A 165 -5.90 -10.39 -10.65
CA GLY A 165 -4.54 -10.83 -10.92
C GLY A 165 -4.11 -12.02 -10.04
N ASN A 166 -2.80 -12.22 -9.96
CA ASN A 166 -2.19 -13.29 -9.17
C ASN A 166 -1.58 -12.75 -7.86
N VAL A 167 -1.86 -13.44 -6.76
CA VAL A 167 -1.24 -13.16 -5.47
C VAL A 167 -0.44 -14.40 -5.06
N SER A 168 0.86 -14.26 -4.81
CA SER A 168 1.72 -15.37 -4.41
C SER A 168 2.75 -14.97 -3.36
N SER A 169 3.02 -15.88 -2.43
CA SER A 169 4.12 -15.81 -1.48
C SER A 169 5.07 -16.98 -1.71
N THR A 170 6.35 -16.70 -1.95
CA THR A 170 7.35 -17.69 -2.38
C THR A 170 8.47 -17.94 -1.36
N GLY A 171 8.38 -17.41 -0.16
CA GLY A 171 9.40 -17.57 0.86
C GLY A 171 9.55 -19.03 1.35
N ASN A 172 10.78 -19.43 1.65
CA ASN A 172 11.11 -20.74 2.21
C ASN A 172 11.04 -20.76 3.76
N GLY A 173 10.42 -19.79 4.36
CA GLY A 173 10.28 -19.69 5.82
C GLY A 173 9.10 -20.50 6.36
N VAL A 174 9.07 -20.68 7.67
CA VAL A 174 7.99 -21.39 8.39
C VAL A 174 6.66 -20.64 8.32
N GLU A 175 6.66 -19.42 7.81
CA GLU A 175 5.50 -18.54 7.77
C GLU A 175 5.39 -17.87 6.38
N ASN A 176 4.66 -18.51 5.48
CA ASN A 176 4.25 -17.94 4.20
C ASN A 176 2.74 -17.78 4.18
N TYR A 177 2.27 -16.54 3.98
CA TYR A 177 0.86 -16.21 3.92
C TYR A 177 0.54 -15.54 2.59
N GLY A 178 -0.30 -16.18 1.78
CA GLY A 178 -0.86 -15.63 0.55
C GLY A 178 -2.38 -15.65 0.64
N GLY A 179 -3.01 -14.59 0.16
CA GLY A 179 -4.47 -14.47 0.15
C GLY A 179 -4.97 -13.44 -0.84
#